data_4456c2ef6bcaa815075f8f2c73dca6f2
#
_entry.id   4456c2ef6bcaa815075f8f2c73dca6f2
#
_cell.length_a   1.000
_cell.length_b   1.000
_cell.length_c   1.000
_cell.angle_alpha   90.00
_cell.angle_beta   90.00
_cell.angle_gamma   90.00
#
_symmetry.space_group_name_H-M   'P 1'
#
loop_
_entity.id
_entity.type
_entity.pdbx_description
1 polymer ?
#
loop_
_entity_poly.entity_id
_entity_poly.type
_entity_poly.pdbx_seq_one_letter_code
_entity_poly.pdbx_strand_id
1 'polypeptide(L)'
;MVNETPAPALPSAPTGVVDVTLVTTPACHFCDDAHERLDALDRAGLLRLTTVPAESPEGRALIAEHRPGMFPLTLVAGRHFHDGRIPRGKLARLVDHLRAR
;
A
#
# COMPACT_ATOMS: atom_id res chain seq x y z
N MET A 1 -6.01 32.69 -4.63
CA MET A 1 -6.00 32.24 -4.83
C MET A 1 -5.72 31.34 -4.94
N VAL A 2 -5.52 31.17 -4.95
CA VAL A 2 -5.25 30.40 -5.08
C VAL A 2 -5.26 29.43 -4.98
N ASN A 3 -5.19 29.26 -4.90
CA ASN A 3 -5.12 28.42 -4.73
C ASN A 3 -5.27 27.50 -4.85
N GLU A 4 -5.31 27.41 -4.94
CA GLU A 4 -5.47 26.59 -5.04
C GLU A 4 -5.30 25.60 -5.19
N THR A 5 -4.99 25.58 -5.23
CA THR A 5 -4.81 24.68 -5.31
C THR A 5 -4.81 23.74 -5.24
N PRO A 6 -4.73 23.52 -5.18
CA PRO A 6 -4.66 22.53 -5.06
C PRO A 6 -5.02 21.64 -4.94
N ALA A 7 -5.19 21.63 -4.99
CA ALA A 7 -5.53 20.82 -4.80
C ALA A 7 -5.56 19.86 -4.86
N PRO A 8 -5.30 19.68 -5.16
CA PRO A 8 -5.38 18.60 -5.37
C PRO A 8 -5.19 17.66 -4.62
N ALA A 9 -4.79 17.77 -4.21
CA ALA A 9 -4.57 16.87 -3.58
C ALA A 9 -5.41 16.44 -2.79
N LEU A 10 -5.73 16.68 -2.76
CA LEU A 10 -6.32 16.25 -2.08
C LEU A 10 -7.07 15.46 -2.08
N PRO A 11 -6.98 15.25 -2.59
CA PRO A 11 -7.82 14.47 -2.62
C PRO A 11 -8.00 13.54 -1.88
N SER A 12 -7.83 13.38 -1.90
CA SER A 12 -8.01 12.35 -1.58
C SER A 12 -8.01 12.07 -0.33
N ALA A 13 -7.42 12.48 0.26
CA ALA A 13 -7.29 11.86 1.33
C ALA A 13 -8.10 12.32 2.35
N PRO A 14 -9.16 11.83 2.52
CA PRO A 14 -9.87 12.09 3.65
C PRO A 14 -8.98 11.84 4.78
N THR A 15 -9.04 12.64 5.68
CA THR A 15 -8.24 12.56 6.80
C THR A 15 -8.21 11.21 7.39
N GLY A 16 -7.08 10.73 7.74
CA GLY A 16 -6.93 9.48 8.43
C GLY A 16 -6.82 8.26 7.54
N VAL A 17 -7.05 8.41 6.26
CA VAL A 17 -6.96 7.27 5.36
C VAL A 17 -5.59 7.26 4.71
N VAL A 18 -4.87 6.19 4.91
CA VAL A 18 -3.50 6.03 4.40
C VAL A 18 -3.55 5.23 3.12
N ASP A 19 -2.78 5.65 2.13
CA ASP A 19 -2.66 4.89 0.88
C ASP A 19 -1.66 3.78 1.06
N VAL A 20 -2.05 2.57 0.66
CA VAL A 20 -1.17 1.40 0.68
C VAL A 20 -1.10 0.86 -0.73
N THR A 21 0.11 0.67 -1.23
CA THR A 21 0.35 0.16 -2.56
C THR A 21 0.94 -1.24 -2.46
N LEU A 22 0.38 -2.16 -3.20
CA LEU A 22 0.82 -3.54 -3.21
C LEU A 22 1.25 -3.90 -4.63
N VAL A 23 2.55 -4.13 -4.83
CA VAL A 23 3.08 -4.54 -6.13
C VAL A 23 3.13 -6.06 -6.16
N THR A 24 2.43 -6.67 -7.11
CA THR A 24 2.23 -8.11 -7.13
C THR A 24 2.71 -8.73 -8.42
N THR A 25 2.98 -10.04 -8.35
CA THR A 25 3.30 -10.85 -9.51
C THR A 25 2.26 -11.96 -9.66
N PRO A 26 2.15 -12.58 -10.84
CA PRO A 26 1.23 -13.70 -11.01
C PRO A 26 1.66 -14.92 -10.18
N ALA A 27 0.70 -15.77 -9.86
CA ALA A 27 0.96 -17.05 -9.18
C ALA A 27 1.80 -16.87 -7.92
N CYS A 28 1.43 -15.90 -7.11
CA CYS A 28 2.20 -15.54 -5.93
C CYS A 28 1.30 -15.69 -4.69
N HIS A 29 1.55 -16.75 -3.91
CA HIS A 29 0.73 -16.98 -2.72
C HIS A 29 0.87 -15.88 -1.69
N PHE A 30 2.07 -15.34 -1.54
CA PHE A 30 2.29 -14.24 -0.59
C PHE A 30 1.57 -12.98 -1.04
N CYS A 31 1.48 -12.78 -2.36
CA CYS A 31 0.73 -11.65 -2.90
C CYS A 31 -0.75 -11.80 -2.62
N ASP A 32 -1.27 -13.01 -2.80
CA ASP A 32 -2.68 -13.28 -2.52
C ASP A 32 -3.00 -13.09 -1.05
N ASP A 33 -2.14 -13.58 -0.16
CA ASP A 33 -2.32 -13.44 1.27
C ASP A 33 -2.31 -11.95 1.66
N ALA A 34 -1.33 -11.20 1.16
CA ALA A 34 -1.24 -9.78 1.46
C ALA A 34 -2.47 -9.03 0.95
N HIS A 35 -2.89 -9.35 -0.27
CA HIS A 35 -4.06 -8.69 -0.86
C HIS A 35 -5.30 -8.93 -0.01
N GLU A 36 -5.50 -10.16 0.41
CA GLU A 36 -6.69 -10.51 1.19
C GLU A 36 -6.71 -9.74 2.50
N ARG A 37 -5.59 -9.67 3.20
CA ARG A 37 -5.52 -9.01 4.48
C ARG A 37 -5.65 -7.50 4.36
N LEU A 38 -4.98 -6.93 3.38
CA LEU A 38 -5.02 -5.47 3.19
C LEU A 38 -6.38 -5.03 2.66
N ASP A 39 -6.99 -5.86 1.81
CA ASP A 39 -8.31 -5.55 1.28
C ASP A 39 -9.34 -5.51 2.40
N ALA A 40 -9.22 -6.39 3.39
CA ALA A 40 -10.13 -6.37 4.54
C ALA A 40 -10.00 -5.05 5.31
N LEU A 41 -8.78 -4.54 5.43
CA LEU A 41 -8.56 -3.28 6.11
C LEU A 41 -9.07 -2.09 5.29
N ASP A 42 -8.96 -2.19 3.97
CA ASP A 42 -9.55 -1.18 3.08
C ASP A 42 -11.06 -1.13 3.29
N ARG A 43 -11.70 -2.29 3.28
CA ARG A 43 -13.15 -2.35 3.46
C ARG A 43 -13.57 -1.87 4.85
N ALA A 44 -12.69 -1.99 5.84
CA ALA A 44 -12.97 -1.48 7.17
C ALA A 44 -12.72 0.02 7.28
N GLY A 45 -12.23 0.65 6.22
CA GLY A 45 -12.02 2.10 6.20
C GLY A 45 -10.70 2.55 6.83
N LEU A 46 -9.78 1.63 7.09
CA LEU A 46 -8.54 1.98 7.77
C LEU A 46 -7.43 2.42 6.81
N LEU A 47 -7.52 1.97 5.56
CA LEU A 47 -6.53 2.34 4.55
C LEU A 47 -7.19 2.28 3.18
N ARG A 48 -6.48 2.74 2.17
CA ARG A 48 -6.93 2.62 0.77
C ARG A 48 -5.88 1.81 0.03
N LEU A 49 -6.31 0.67 -0.50
CA LEU A 49 -5.41 -0.26 -1.15
C LEU A 49 -5.41 -0.06 -2.66
N THR A 50 -4.21 0.02 -3.24
CA THR A 50 -4.03 0.01 -4.69
C THR A 50 -3.10 -1.14 -5.03
N THR A 51 -3.53 -2.00 -5.94
CA THR A 51 -2.73 -3.12 -6.38
C THR A 51 -2.13 -2.79 -7.74
N VAL A 52 -0.82 -3.00 -7.87
CA VAL A 52 -0.07 -2.65 -9.06
C VAL A 52 0.66 -3.88 -9.58
N PRO A 53 0.38 -4.32 -10.82
CA PRO A 53 1.14 -5.46 -11.37
C PRO A 53 2.62 -5.08 -11.54
N ALA A 54 3.49 -6.02 -11.21
CA ALA A 54 4.93 -5.77 -11.26
C ALA A 54 5.39 -5.41 -12.67
N GLU A 55 4.76 -5.99 -13.69
CA GLU A 55 5.18 -5.75 -15.07
C GLU A 55 4.59 -4.48 -15.66
N SER A 56 3.68 -3.82 -14.99
CA SER A 56 3.14 -2.55 -15.49
C SER A 56 4.22 -1.48 -15.43
N PRO A 57 4.08 -0.39 -16.21
CA PRO A 57 5.07 0.69 -16.12
C PRO A 57 5.21 1.25 -14.71
N GLU A 58 4.09 1.39 -14.01
CA GLU A 58 4.13 1.87 -12.63
C GLU A 58 4.84 0.87 -11.73
N GLY A 59 4.54 -0.42 -11.89
CA GLY A 59 5.19 -1.46 -11.10
C GLY A 59 6.68 -1.50 -11.31
N ARG A 60 7.11 -1.38 -12.57
CA ARG A 60 8.54 -1.37 -12.88
C ARG A 60 9.24 -0.20 -12.24
N ALA A 61 8.61 0.98 -12.24
CA ALA A 61 9.21 2.15 -11.63
C ALA A 61 9.36 1.96 -10.12
N LEU A 62 8.35 1.40 -9.47
CA LEU A 62 8.42 1.16 -8.03
C LEU A 62 9.47 0.11 -7.68
N ILE A 63 9.60 -0.92 -8.50
CA ILE A 63 10.62 -1.94 -8.29
C ILE A 63 12.00 -1.33 -8.44
N ALA A 64 12.19 -0.47 -9.44
CA ALA A 64 13.49 0.18 -9.63
C ALA A 64 13.84 1.06 -8.47
N GLU A 65 12.85 1.72 -7.89
CA GLU A 65 13.09 2.62 -6.77
C GLU A 65 13.37 1.88 -5.47
N HIS A 66 12.56 0.87 -5.18
CA HIS A 66 12.59 0.21 -3.87
C HIS A 66 13.39 -1.09 -3.83
N ARG A 67 13.65 -1.68 -5.00
CA ARG A 67 14.48 -2.88 -5.14
C ARG A 67 14.11 -3.98 -4.16
N PRO A 68 12.87 -4.46 -4.22
CA PRO A 68 12.46 -5.48 -3.27
C PRO A 68 13.19 -6.79 -3.54
N GLY A 69 13.51 -7.50 -2.47
CA GLY A 69 14.10 -8.83 -2.59
C GLY A 69 13.07 -9.90 -2.84
N MET A 70 11.81 -9.63 -2.50
CA MET A 70 10.72 -10.58 -2.68
C MET A 70 9.44 -9.84 -2.97
N PHE A 71 8.45 -10.57 -3.46
CA PHE A 71 7.12 -10.03 -3.67
C PHE A 71 6.15 -10.64 -2.68
N PRO A 72 5.10 -9.93 -2.33
CA PRO A 72 4.75 -8.60 -2.84
C PRO A 72 5.60 -7.51 -2.20
N LEU A 73 5.70 -6.40 -2.91
CA LEU A 73 6.27 -5.19 -2.33
C LEU A 73 5.12 -4.37 -1.77
N THR A 74 5.18 -4.02 -0.50
CA THR A 74 4.13 -3.26 0.16
C THR A 74 4.68 -1.89 0.54
N LEU A 75 3.98 -0.84 0.11
CA LEU A 75 4.32 0.54 0.44
C LEU A 75 3.19 1.13 1.26
N VAL A 76 3.53 1.86 2.31
CA VAL A 76 2.55 2.57 3.12
C VAL A 76 2.87 4.06 3.01
N ALA A 77 1.92 4.83 2.54
CA ALA A 77 2.10 6.26 2.29
C ALA A 77 3.33 6.51 1.41
N GLY A 78 3.53 5.65 0.42
CA GLY A 78 4.62 5.78 -0.53
C GLY A 78 5.96 5.29 -0.05
N ARG A 79 6.06 4.80 1.18
CA ARG A 79 7.32 4.35 1.77
C ARG A 79 7.36 2.85 1.86
N HIS A 80 8.55 2.29 1.75
CA HIS A 80 8.73 0.85 1.88
C HIS A 80 8.23 0.39 3.24
N PHE A 81 7.29 -0.55 3.22
CA PHE A 81 6.79 -1.15 4.45
C PHE A 81 7.35 -2.56 4.61
N HIS A 82 7.24 -3.38 3.58
CA HIS A 82 7.73 -4.75 3.64
C HIS A 82 7.86 -5.30 2.23
N ASP A 83 8.79 -6.23 2.03
CA ASP A 83 8.83 -7.01 0.80
C ASP A 83 8.78 -8.48 1.20
N GLY A 84 7.97 -9.25 0.45
CA GLY A 84 7.65 -10.60 0.79
C GLY A 84 6.42 -10.68 1.67
N ARG A 85 6.21 -11.82 2.27
CA ARG A 85 5.05 -12.06 3.12
C ARG A 85 5.07 -11.13 4.33
N ILE A 86 3.95 -10.46 4.57
CA ILE A 86 3.88 -9.52 5.68
C ILE A 86 3.71 -10.30 7.00
N PRO A 87 4.64 -10.15 7.94
CA PRO A 87 4.49 -10.81 9.24
C PRO A 87 3.24 -10.31 9.96
N ARG A 88 2.55 -11.23 10.63
CA ARG A 88 1.31 -10.87 11.30
C ARG A 88 1.51 -9.81 12.37
N GLY A 89 2.60 -9.89 13.11
CA GLY A 89 2.87 -8.89 14.15
C GLY A 89 3.13 -7.52 13.58
N LYS A 90 3.82 -7.47 12.44
CA LYS A 90 4.09 -6.19 11.78
C LYS A 90 2.79 -5.57 11.29
N LEU A 91 1.92 -6.39 10.71
CA LEU A 91 0.64 -5.91 10.23
C LEU A 91 -0.24 -5.45 11.39
N ALA A 92 -0.21 -6.18 12.49
CA ALA A 92 -0.99 -5.80 13.68
C ALA A 92 -0.56 -4.44 14.21
N ARG A 93 0.74 -4.18 14.21
CA ARG A 93 1.24 -2.87 14.66
C ARG A 93 0.80 -1.76 13.71
N LEU A 94 0.77 -2.04 12.42
CA LEU A 94 0.25 -1.05 11.47
C LEU A 94 -1.21 -0.76 11.76
N VAL A 95 -2.01 -1.79 11.99
CA VAL A 95 -3.43 -1.62 12.29
C VAL A 95 -3.60 -0.78 13.54
N ASP A 96 -2.84 -1.08 14.59
CA ASP A 96 -2.91 -0.29 15.83
C ASP A 96 -2.60 1.17 15.56
N HIS A 97 -1.58 1.42 14.74
CA HIS A 97 -1.19 2.79 14.40
C HIS A 97 -2.32 3.49 13.63
N LEU A 98 -2.92 2.79 12.69
CA LEU A 98 -3.99 3.37 11.88
C LEU A 98 -5.23 3.67 12.73
N ARG A 99 -5.53 2.81 13.70
CA ARG A 99 -6.69 3.02 14.57
C ARG A 99 -6.47 4.15 15.56
N ALA A 100 -5.22 4.44 15.88
CA ALA A 100 -4.89 5.48 16.85
C ALA A 100 -4.93 6.89 16.26
N ARG A 101 -5.10 7.01 14.95
CA ARG A 101 -5.03 8.30 14.27
C ARG A 101 -6.28 9.15 14.45
#